data_9c33cb26b777f7bab1a894efbde62d2d
#
_entry.id   9c33cb26b777f7bab1a894efbde62d2d
#
_cell.length_a   1.000
_cell.length_b   1.000
_cell.length_c   1.000
_cell.angle_alpha   90.00
_cell.angle_beta   90.00
_cell.angle_gamma   90.00
#
_symmetry.space_group_name_H-M   'P 1'
#
loop_
_entity.id
_entity.type
_entity.pdbx_description
1 polymer ?
#
loop_
_entity_poly.entity_id
_entity_poly.type
_entity_poly.pdbx_seq_one_letter_code
_entity_poly.pdbx_strand_id
1 'polypeptide(L)'
;MMAASRKLALSIEVGRYLDGGLADMATFVAGADRLGVHAAWAGEAWGQDAATVLGFLAGRTKRIKLGTGIMQISARAPAMTAMTALSLNALSQGRFLLGLGVSGPQVVEG
;
A
#
# COMPACT_ATOMS: atom_id res chain seq x y z
N MET A 1 -3.06 31.17 -21.31
CA MET A 1 -3.39 30.11 -20.39
C MET A 1 -2.11 29.44 -19.93
N MET A 2 -2.05 29.25 -18.68
CA MET A 2 -0.93 28.56 -18.10
C MET A 2 -1.00 27.08 -18.38
N ALA A 3 0.07 26.51 -18.90
CA ALA A 3 0.14 25.08 -19.02
C ALA A 3 -0.03 24.48 -17.62
N ALA A 4 -0.86 23.46 -17.52
CA ALA A 4 -1.01 22.76 -16.27
C ALA A 4 0.37 22.28 -15.83
N SER A 5 0.74 22.63 -14.62
CA SER A 5 1.96 22.13 -14.01
C SER A 5 1.88 20.62 -13.89
N ARG A 6 2.64 19.91 -14.70
CA ARG A 6 2.73 18.47 -14.62
C ARG A 6 3.76 18.10 -13.58
N LYS A 7 3.29 17.78 -12.40
CA LYS A 7 4.17 17.27 -11.36
C LYS A 7 4.34 15.77 -11.57
N LEU A 8 5.56 15.30 -11.48
CA LEU A 8 5.81 13.87 -11.44
C LEU A 8 5.27 13.34 -10.12
N ALA A 9 4.40 12.35 -10.22
CA ALA A 9 3.95 11.62 -9.05
C ALA A 9 4.94 10.50 -8.78
N LEU A 10 5.64 10.59 -7.67
CA LEU A 10 6.58 9.56 -7.26
C LEU A 10 5.87 8.59 -6.33
N SER A 11 6.11 7.31 -6.56
CA SER A 11 5.59 6.25 -5.72
C SER A 11 6.73 5.38 -5.24
N ILE A 12 6.52 4.77 -4.09
CA ILE A 12 7.48 3.82 -3.52
C ILE A 12 6.80 2.49 -3.29
N GLU A 13 7.56 1.42 -3.37
CA GLU A 13 7.09 0.10 -3.02
C GLU A 13 7.59 -0.23 -1.63
N VAL A 14 6.72 -0.79 -0.80
CA VAL A 14 7.07 -1.20 0.56
C VAL A 14 6.92 -2.71 0.69
N GLY A 15 7.82 -3.32 1.42
CA GLY A 15 7.73 -4.75 1.65
C GLY A 15 9.05 -5.39 2.01
N ARG A 16 9.21 -6.61 1.57
CA ARG A 16 10.25 -7.54 2.00
C ARG A 16 11.69 -7.15 1.64
N TYR A 17 11.87 -6.09 0.90
CA TYR A 17 13.20 -5.71 0.43
C TYR A 17 13.94 -4.76 1.38
N LEU A 18 13.32 -4.37 2.46
CA LEU A 18 13.94 -3.50 3.44
C LEU A 18 14.62 -4.35 4.52
N ASP A 19 15.91 -4.18 4.69
CA ASP A 19 16.72 -5.02 5.58
C ASP A 19 16.33 -4.90 7.05
N GLY A 20 15.90 -3.73 7.48
CA GLY A 20 15.51 -3.47 8.87
C GLY A 20 14.11 -3.91 9.25
N GLY A 21 13.38 -4.57 8.34
CA GLY A 21 12.05 -5.07 8.62
C GLY A 21 10.99 -3.98 8.72
N LEU A 22 9.91 -4.28 9.44
CA LEU A 22 8.74 -3.41 9.48
C LEU A 22 9.01 -2.07 10.17
N ALA A 23 9.90 -2.04 11.15
CA ALA A 23 10.23 -0.79 11.84
C ALA A 23 10.92 0.20 10.89
N ASP A 24 11.89 -0.28 10.13
CA ASP A 24 12.58 0.55 9.15
C ASP A 24 11.66 0.97 8.00
N MET A 25 10.77 0.09 7.59
CA MET A 25 9.76 0.41 6.60
C MET A 25 8.89 1.58 7.08
N ALA A 26 8.43 1.54 8.31
CA ALA A 26 7.59 2.61 8.86
C ALA A 26 8.33 3.95 8.86
N THR A 27 9.59 3.95 9.26
CA THR A 27 10.42 5.16 9.25
C THR A 27 10.62 5.68 7.83
N PHE A 28 10.88 4.78 6.88
CA PHE A 28 11.07 5.13 5.48
C PHE A 28 9.80 5.77 4.88
N VAL A 29 8.65 5.14 5.10
CA VAL A 29 7.39 5.65 4.56
C VAL A 29 6.98 6.96 5.22
N ALA A 30 7.19 7.11 6.53
CA ALA A 30 6.93 8.37 7.21
C ALA A 30 7.80 9.51 6.66
N GLY A 31 9.06 9.22 6.33
CA GLY A 31 9.94 10.18 5.67
C GLY A 31 9.44 10.55 4.27
N ALA A 32 9.02 9.56 3.51
CA ALA A 32 8.45 9.78 2.18
C ALA A 32 7.18 10.64 2.25
N ASP A 33 6.35 10.41 3.25
CA ASP A 33 5.15 11.21 3.49
C ASP A 33 5.49 12.68 3.73
N ARG A 34 6.48 12.95 4.55
CA ARG A 34 6.92 14.33 4.81
C ARG A 34 7.51 14.99 3.58
N LEU A 35 8.15 14.22 2.70
CA LEU A 35 8.76 14.75 1.48
C LEU A 35 7.78 14.93 0.32
N GLY A 36 6.53 14.55 0.50
CA GLY A 36 5.51 14.72 -0.54
C GLY A 36 5.46 13.62 -1.59
N VAL A 37 6.01 12.44 -1.30
CA VAL A 37 5.86 11.28 -2.18
C VAL A 37 4.37 10.96 -2.32
N HIS A 38 3.92 10.65 -3.53
CA HIS A 38 2.50 10.51 -3.82
C HIS A 38 1.87 9.28 -3.19
N ALA A 39 2.49 8.13 -3.33
CA ALA A 39 1.91 6.87 -2.88
C ALA A 39 2.96 5.86 -2.44
N ALA A 40 2.56 5.01 -1.52
CA ALA A 40 3.30 3.82 -1.12
C ALA A 40 2.45 2.60 -1.42
N TRP A 41 3.04 1.62 -2.09
CA TRP A 41 2.34 0.43 -2.56
C TRP A 41 2.85 -0.81 -1.84
N ALA A 42 1.94 -1.60 -1.31
CA ALA A 42 2.25 -2.87 -0.68
C ALA A 42 1.67 -4.02 -1.51
N GLY A 43 2.52 -4.95 -1.89
CA GLY A 43 2.10 -6.13 -2.63
C GLY A 43 2.02 -7.36 -1.74
N GLU A 44 1.48 -8.43 -2.30
CA GLU A 44 1.35 -9.73 -1.63
C GLU A 44 2.01 -10.82 -2.46
N ALA A 45 3.10 -11.34 -1.94
CA ALA A 45 3.77 -12.51 -2.49
C ALA A 45 4.02 -13.49 -1.33
N TRP A 46 5.26 -13.71 -0.96
CA TRP A 46 5.57 -14.62 0.15
C TRP A 46 5.95 -13.89 1.45
N GLY A 47 5.80 -12.60 1.47
CA GLY A 47 6.15 -11.80 2.65
C GLY A 47 4.93 -11.45 3.49
N GLN A 48 4.74 -10.16 3.71
CA GLN A 48 3.62 -9.68 4.49
C GLN A 48 2.34 -9.62 3.65
N ASP A 49 1.21 -9.64 4.31
CA ASP A 49 -0.04 -9.26 3.70
C ASP A 49 -0.13 -7.73 3.59
N ALA A 50 -0.78 -7.25 2.57
CA ALA A 50 -0.83 -5.81 2.32
C ALA A 50 -1.70 -5.07 3.34
N ALA A 51 -2.80 -5.66 3.73
CA ALA A 51 -3.77 -4.99 4.59
C ALA A 51 -3.20 -4.65 5.96
N THR A 52 -2.49 -5.59 6.59
CA THR A 52 -1.90 -5.36 7.90
C THR A 52 -0.83 -4.27 7.85
N VAL A 53 0.02 -4.34 6.84
CA VAL A 53 1.09 -3.35 6.64
C VAL A 53 0.52 -1.96 6.42
N LEU A 54 -0.45 -1.84 5.53
CA LEU A 54 -1.05 -0.54 5.22
C LEU A 54 -1.87 0.01 6.38
N GLY A 55 -2.52 -0.84 7.15
CA GLY A 55 -3.22 -0.41 8.37
C GLY A 55 -2.26 0.22 9.38
N PHE A 56 -1.10 -0.39 9.55
CA PHE A 56 -0.05 0.15 10.41
C PHE A 56 0.44 1.50 9.89
N LEU A 57 0.71 1.58 8.59
CA LEU A 57 1.21 2.80 7.97
C LEU A 57 0.18 3.93 7.97
N ALA A 58 -1.10 3.61 7.92
CA ALA A 58 -2.15 4.62 7.98
C ALA A 58 -2.06 5.46 9.25
N GLY A 59 -1.68 4.85 10.36
CA GLY A 59 -1.49 5.56 11.63
C GLY A 59 -0.16 6.30 11.75
N ARG A 60 0.75 6.11 10.83
CA ARG A 60 2.09 6.70 10.85
C ARG A 60 2.30 7.77 9.79
N THR A 61 1.29 8.02 8.98
CA THR A 61 1.38 8.95 7.85
C THR A 61 0.17 9.87 7.84
N LYS A 62 0.25 10.95 7.06
CA LYS A 62 -0.81 11.97 7.02
C LYS A 62 -1.30 12.28 5.62
N ARG A 63 -0.45 12.21 4.60
CA ARG A 63 -0.76 12.67 3.24
C ARG A 63 -0.52 11.64 2.16
N ILE A 64 0.48 10.80 2.34
CA ILE A 64 0.83 9.81 1.32
C ILE A 64 -0.34 8.83 1.11
N LYS A 65 -0.63 8.53 -0.13
CA LYS A 65 -1.62 7.52 -0.46
C LYS A 65 -1.05 6.14 -0.17
N LEU A 66 -1.90 5.25 0.29
CA LEU A 66 -1.51 3.90 0.67
C LEU A 66 -2.31 2.92 -0.18
N GLY A 67 -1.62 2.16 -1.00
CA GLY A 67 -2.28 1.30 -1.96
C GLY A 67 -1.79 -0.13 -1.94
N THR A 68 -2.64 -1.02 -2.42
CA THR A 68 -2.27 -2.41 -2.65
C THR A 68 -1.81 -2.58 -4.09
N GLY A 69 -0.64 -3.04 -4.27
CA GLY A 69 -0.10 -3.30 -5.59
C GLY A 69 0.55 -4.68 -5.65
N ILE A 70 -0.21 -5.69 -5.68
CA ILE A 70 -1.68 -5.86 -5.62
C ILE A 70 -2.09 -6.66 -4.36
N MET A 71 -3.39 -6.58 -4.02
CA MET A 71 -3.99 -7.51 -3.07
C MET A 71 -4.54 -8.69 -3.85
N GLN A 72 -4.23 -9.89 -3.40
CA GLN A 72 -4.61 -11.12 -4.11
C GLN A 72 -6.12 -11.35 -4.03
N ILE A 73 -6.76 -11.48 -5.17
CA ILE A 73 -8.20 -11.79 -5.23
C ILE A 73 -8.49 -13.16 -4.61
N SER A 74 -7.62 -14.13 -4.87
CA SER A 74 -7.84 -15.52 -4.44
C SER A 74 -7.61 -15.74 -2.95
N ALA A 75 -6.96 -14.81 -2.26
CA ALA A 75 -6.60 -15.00 -0.86
C ALA A 75 -7.73 -14.65 0.11
N ARG A 76 -8.76 -13.98 -0.37
CA ARG A 76 -9.86 -13.50 0.48
C ARG A 76 -11.19 -13.69 -0.22
N ALA A 77 -12.23 -13.99 0.56
CA ALA A 77 -13.59 -13.93 0.03
C ALA A 77 -13.92 -12.48 -0.39
N PRO A 78 -14.73 -12.27 -1.43
CA PRO A 78 -15.05 -10.92 -1.88
C PRO A 78 -15.59 -10.01 -0.79
N ALA A 79 -16.41 -10.53 0.12
CA ALA A 79 -16.94 -9.76 1.23
C ALA A 79 -15.80 -9.28 2.17
N MET A 80 -14.80 -10.14 2.42
CA MET A 80 -13.67 -9.76 3.24
C MET A 80 -12.82 -8.69 2.55
N THR A 81 -12.62 -8.80 1.25
CA THR A 81 -11.90 -7.77 0.49
C THR A 81 -12.60 -6.41 0.63
N ALA A 82 -13.92 -6.39 0.51
CA ALA A 82 -14.70 -5.16 0.65
C ALA A 82 -14.58 -4.57 2.05
N MET A 83 -14.70 -5.39 3.09
CA MET A 83 -14.57 -4.93 4.47
C MET A 83 -13.15 -4.41 4.76
N THR A 84 -12.15 -5.10 4.26
CA THR A 84 -10.76 -4.66 4.40
C THR A 84 -10.53 -3.30 3.74
N ALA A 85 -11.06 -3.12 2.53
CA ALA A 85 -10.94 -1.85 1.82
C ALA A 85 -11.63 -0.72 2.58
N LEU A 86 -12.82 -0.98 3.11
CA LEU A 86 -13.54 0.02 3.91
C LEU A 86 -12.75 0.40 5.17
N SER A 87 -12.18 -0.58 5.85
CA SER A 87 -11.38 -0.33 7.05
C SER A 87 -10.15 0.50 6.73
N LEU A 88 -9.42 0.13 5.69
CA LEU A 88 -8.21 0.86 5.30
C LEU A 88 -8.54 2.28 4.83
N ASN A 89 -9.66 2.45 4.14
CA ASN A 89 -10.08 3.78 3.73
C ASN A 89 -10.39 4.66 4.95
N ALA A 90 -11.07 4.11 5.93
CA ALA A 90 -11.39 4.83 7.17
C ALA A 90 -10.12 5.15 7.96
N LEU A 91 -9.25 4.16 8.17
CA LEU A 91 -8.01 4.32 8.93
C LEU A 91 -7.07 5.34 8.30
N SER A 92 -7.04 5.39 6.99
CA SER A 92 -6.19 6.31 6.24
C SER A 92 -6.84 7.65 5.95
N GLN A 93 -8.06 7.84 6.41
CA GLN A 93 -8.83 9.07 6.14
C GLN A 93 -8.95 9.36 4.64
N GLY A 94 -9.33 8.32 3.90
CA GLY A 94 -9.60 8.45 2.46
C GLY A 94 -8.38 8.36 1.56
N ARG A 95 -7.23 7.94 2.07
CA ARG A 95 -5.99 7.84 1.27
C ARG A 95 -5.74 6.46 0.69
N PHE A 96 -6.66 5.52 0.89
CA PHE A 96 -6.47 4.15 0.45
C PHE A 96 -6.78 3.98 -1.04
N LEU A 97 -5.94 3.21 -1.73
CA LEU A 97 -6.10 2.83 -3.13
C LEU A 97 -6.12 1.31 -3.22
N LEU A 98 -7.22 0.74 -3.71
CA LEU A 98 -7.35 -0.70 -3.83
C LEU A 98 -6.91 -1.17 -5.21
N GLY A 99 -5.81 -1.92 -5.25
CA GLY A 99 -5.38 -2.64 -6.44
C GLY A 99 -5.59 -4.13 -6.22
N LEU A 100 -6.34 -4.77 -7.10
CA LEU A 100 -6.61 -6.19 -7.05
C LEU A 100 -5.96 -6.89 -8.23
N GLY A 101 -5.57 -8.14 -8.02
CA GLY A 101 -4.99 -8.91 -9.11
C GLY A 101 -4.85 -10.38 -8.77
N VAL A 102 -4.46 -11.12 -9.79
CA VAL A 102 -4.14 -12.53 -9.67
C VAL A 102 -2.62 -12.65 -9.71
N SER A 103 -2.05 -13.15 -8.64
CA SER A 103 -0.62 -13.40 -8.57
C SER A 103 -0.26 -14.62 -9.42
N GLY A 104 1.03 -14.81 -9.70
CA GLY A 104 1.48 -15.97 -10.46
C GLY A 104 1.16 -17.28 -9.76
N PRO A 105 1.06 -18.39 -10.49
CA PRO A 105 0.73 -19.70 -9.90
C PRO A 105 1.67 -20.11 -8.77
N GLN A 106 2.94 -19.81 -8.89
CA GLN A 106 3.93 -20.15 -7.87
C GLN A 106 3.68 -19.43 -6.55
N VAL A 107 3.00 -18.30 -6.55
CA VAL A 107 2.65 -17.57 -5.33
C VAL A 107 1.32 -18.06 -4.79
N VAL A 108 0.33 -18.24 -5.64
CA VAL A 108 -1.04 -18.63 -5.24
C VAL A 108 -1.10 -20.08 -4.78
N GLU A 109 -0.42 -20.96 -5.50
CA GLU A 109 -0.47 -22.40 -5.24
C GLU A 109 0.72 -22.89 -4.41
N GLY A 110 1.70 -22.08 -4.29
CA GLY A 110 2.94 -22.41 -3.64
C GLY A 110 2.88 -22.66 -2.17
#